data_2d7bee031f1c6826b5a911ec6be48aac
#
_entry.id   2d7bee031f1c6826b5a911ec6be48aac
#
_cell.length_a   1.000
_cell.length_b   1.000
_cell.length_c   1.000
_cell.angle_alpha   90.00
_cell.angle_beta   90.00
_cell.angle_gamma   90.00
#
_symmetry.space_group_name_H-M   'P 1'
#
loop_
_entity.id
_entity.type
_entity.pdbx_description
1 polymer ?
#
loop_
_entity_poly.entity_id
_entity_poly.type
_entity_poly.pdbx_seq_one_letter_code
_entity_poly.pdbx_strand_id
1 'polypeptide(L)'
;VTCTPGDQTTTGSGTSATITGLLPGTYTFRVTDANGCVSPSSGNVVINAQPATPSAPVVGTITQPTCAQSTGSVQLSGLPATGSWTLTRSPGNLTIPGSGTTRTVSNIPPGTFTFTVTNAAGCVSPASDEIVIEQQPNIPVAPVIGNITHPTCELATGTVVLENLPENGEWVLIRYPGGSTLTGTGSSATISSLPPGVYNFAVTNAEQCTSPVSGNAVINAQPPIPNAPVVGTITHPTFQVATGSVVLSGLPSPGSWTLIRYPDQFTSQGTGTARTVSGLLPGTYTFAVTNSYGCTS
;
A
#
# COMPACT_ATOMS: atom_id res chain seq x y z
N VAL A 1 -28.20 56.11 -46.05
CA VAL A 1 -27.41 54.96 -46.44
C VAL A 1 -28.31 53.72 -46.45
N THR A 2 -28.32 52.98 -47.54
CA THR A 2 -29.10 51.73 -47.69
C THR A 2 -28.16 50.56 -47.71
N CYS A 3 -28.46 49.48 -46.95
CA CYS A 3 -27.73 48.26 -46.85
C CYS A 3 -28.39 47.18 -47.75
N THR A 4 -27.61 46.45 -48.47
CA THR A 4 -28.10 45.32 -49.32
C THR A 4 -27.25 44.07 -48.99
N PRO A 5 -27.86 42.92 -48.74
CA PRO A 5 -29.28 42.63 -48.68
C PRO A 5 -29.96 43.20 -47.43
N GLY A 6 -31.29 43.21 -47.43
CA GLY A 6 -32.11 43.60 -46.27
C GLY A 6 -32.68 45.01 -46.31
N ASP A 7 -32.23 45.86 -47.23
CA ASP A 7 -32.73 47.23 -47.52
C ASP A 7 -32.92 48.09 -46.28
N GLN A 8 -32.13 47.83 -45.23
CA GLN A 8 -32.10 48.64 -44.01
C GLN A 8 -31.55 50.01 -44.38
N THR A 9 -32.28 51.04 -44.02
CA THR A 9 -31.90 52.43 -44.29
C THR A 9 -31.56 53.17 -42.98
N THR A 10 -30.48 53.97 -43.04
CA THR A 10 -30.09 54.86 -41.96
C THR A 10 -29.96 56.27 -42.53
N THR A 11 -30.71 57.21 -41.95
CA THR A 11 -30.62 58.66 -42.32
C THR A 11 -29.61 59.38 -41.45
N GLY A 12 -28.87 60.33 -41.99
CA GLY A 12 -27.87 61.09 -41.26
C GLY A 12 -27.42 62.32 -42.05
N SER A 13 -26.70 63.20 -41.38
CA SER A 13 -26.01 64.34 -41.97
C SER A 13 -24.54 64.27 -41.59
N GLY A 14 -23.64 64.52 -42.54
CA GLY A 14 -22.19 64.48 -42.30
C GLY A 14 -21.49 63.48 -43.20
N THR A 15 -20.21 63.22 -42.89
CA THR A 15 -19.31 62.39 -43.74
C THR A 15 -19.21 60.93 -43.32
N SER A 16 -19.88 60.56 -42.21
CA SER A 16 -19.87 59.17 -41.67
C SER A 16 -21.24 58.74 -41.14
N ALA A 17 -21.55 57.48 -41.23
CA ALA A 17 -22.74 56.89 -40.64
C ALA A 17 -22.37 55.52 -40.06
N THR A 18 -22.93 55.20 -38.87
CA THR A 18 -22.79 53.86 -38.24
C THR A 18 -24.08 53.08 -38.45
N ILE A 19 -23.96 51.89 -39.02
CA ILE A 19 -25.06 50.96 -39.21
C ILE A 19 -24.91 49.83 -38.20
N THR A 20 -25.90 49.63 -37.34
CA THR A 20 -25.92 48.65 -36.26
C THR A 20 -26.97 47.56 -36.53
N GLY A 21 -26.87 46.43 -35.81
CA GLY A 21 -27.86 45.35 -35.89
C GLY A 21 -27.75 44.49 -37.15
N LEU A 22 -26.62 44.55 -37.88
CA LEU A 22 -26.39 43.68 -39.01
C LEU A 22 -26.17 42.22 -38.57
N LEU A 23 -26.95 41.30 -39.08
CA LEU A 23 -26.77 39.87 -38.91
C LEU A 23 -25.52 39.37 -39.66
N PRO A 24 -24.99 38.17 -39.31
CA PRO A 24 -23.92 37.56 -40.08
C PRO A 24 -24.28 37.47 -41.57
N GLY A 25 -23.37 37.94 -42.42
CA GLY A 25 -23.62 37.98 -43.88
C GLY A 25 -22.65 38.92 -44.58
N THR A 26 -22.79 39.01 -45.90
CA THR A 26 -22.02 39.94 -46.74
C THR A 26 -22.94 41.05 -47.23
N TYR A 27 -22.54 42.26 -46.99
CA TYR A 27 -23.33 43.47 -47.26
C TYR A 27 -22.58 44.41 -48.16
N THR A 28 -23.36 45.16 -48.93
CA THR A 28 -22.90 46.35 -49.66
C THR A 28 -23.77 47.55 -49.27
N PHE A 29 -23.25 48.78 -49.41
CA PHE A 29 -23.90 49.96 -48.97
C PHE A 29 -23.95 51.02 -50.11
N ARG A 30 -25.06 51.75 -50.20
CA ARG A 30 -25.24 52.89 -51.12
C ARG A 30 -25.70 54.13 -50.32
N VAL A 31 -25.25 55.24 -50.75
CA VAL A 31 -25.73 56.55 -50.23
C VAL A 31 -26.65 57.20 -51.21
N THR A 32 -27.82 57.70 -50.73
CA THR A 32 -28.72 58.53 -51.50
C THR A 32 -28.63 59.91 -50.92
N ASP A 33 -28.33 60.91 -51.74
CA ASP A 33 -28.28 62.30 -51.35
C ASP A 33 -29.67 62.95 -51.19
N ALA A 34 -29.72 64.21 -50.73
CA ALA A 34 -30.97 64.95 -50.59
C ALA A 34 -31.74 65.16 -51.91
N ASN A 35 -31.08 65.07 -53.05
CA ASN A 35 -31.64 65.20 -54.37
C ASN A 35 -32.14 63.92 -55.00
N GLY A 36 -31.99 62.80 -54.24
CA GLY A 36 -32.37 61.46 -54.70
C GLY A 36 -31.30 60.73 -55.55
N CYS A 37 -30.11 61.28 -55.69
CA CYS A 37 -29.02 60.63 -56.43
C CYS A 37 -28.38 59.57 -55.64
N VAL A 38 -28.23 58.37 -56.22
CA VAL A 38 -27.70 57.12 -55.57
C VAL A 38 -26.26 56.88 -55.98
N SER A 39 -25.39 56.67 -55.06
CA SER A 39 -23.96 56.28 -55.28
C SER A 39 -23.80 54.88 -55.84
N PRO A 40 -22.66 54.55 -56.46
CA PRO A 40 -22.25 53.16 -56.66
C PRO A 40 -22.25 52.39 -55.33
N SER A 41 -22.36 51.05 -55.40
CA SER A 41 -22.23 50.21 -54.22
C SER A 41 -20.82 50.24 -53.63
N SER A 42 -20.73 50.20 -52.35
CA SER A 42 -19.45 49.97 -51.64
C SER A 42 -18.85 48.58 -52.00
N GLY A 43 -17.61 48.33 -51.65
CA GLY A 43 -17.06 47.00 -51.57
C GLY A 43 -17.82 46.13 -50.58
N ASN A 44 -17.61 44.83 -50.62
CA ASN A 44 -18.21 43.88 -49.71
C ASN A 44 -17.72 44.08 -48.29
N VAL A 45 -18.67 44.14 -47.34
CA VAL A 45 -18.44 44.13 -45.91
C VAL A 45 -18.97 42.83 -45.33
N VAL A 46 -18.12 42.04 -44.72
CA VAL A 46 -18.48 40.74 -44.16
C VAL A 46 -18.65 40.85 -42.65
N ILE A 47 -19.83 40.53 -42.17
CA ILE A 47 -20.13 40.32 -40.74
C ILE A 47 -20.04 38.83 -40.47
N ASN A 48 -19.06 38.42 -39.67
CA ASN A 48 -18.85 37.02 -39.38
C ASN A 48 -19.93 36.50 -38.41
N ALA A 49 -20.20 35.19 -38.47
CA ALA A 49 -21.08 34.52 -37.52
C ALA A 49 -20.49 34.61 -36.10
N GLN A 50 -21.39 34.73 -35.12
CA GLN A 50 -21.00 34.64 -33.71
C GLN A 50 -20.31 33.31 -33.45
N PRO A 51 -19.14 33.31 -32.78
CA PRO A 51 -18.49 32.05 -32.40
C PRO A 51 -19.40 31.16 -31.54
N ALA A 52 -19.46 29.87 -31.86
CA ALA A 52 -20.28 28.94 -31.11
C ALA A 52 -19.67 28.64 -29.73
N THR A 53 -20.53 28.61 -28.72
CA THR A 53 -20.15 28.11 -27.37
C THR A 53 -19.98 26.61 -27.40
N PRO A 54 -18.86 26.08 -26.89
CA PRO A 54 -18.66 24.63 -26.81
C PRO A 54 -19.69 23.96 -25.89
N SER A 55 -19.96 22.68 -26.11
CA SER A 55 -20.70 21.84 -25.16
C SER A 55 -19.88 21.59 -23.89
N ALA A 56 -20.55 21.26 -22.80
CA ALA A 56 -19.88 20.80 -21.57
C ALA A 56 -18.97 19.58 -21.86
N PRO A 57 -17.78 19.50 -21.28
CA PRO A 57 -16.97 18.30 -21.37
C PRO A 57 -17.73 17.09 -20.79
N VAL A 58 -17.66 15.96 -21.48
CA VAL A 58 -18.30 14.71 -21.05
C VAL A 58 -17.30 13.90 -20.25
N VAL A 59 -17.68 13.53 -19.03
CA VAL A 59 -16.88 12.72 -18.11
C VAL A 59 -16.88 11.27 -18.57
N GLY A 60 -15.71 10.70 -18.82
CA GLY A 60 -15.50 9.30 -19.15
C GLY A 60 -14.96 8.50 -17.97
N THR A 61 -13.96 7.66 -18.24
CA THR A 61 -13.36 6.81 -17.19
C THR A 61 -12.64 7.64 -16.14
N ILE A 62 -12.98 7.41 -14.87
CA ILE A 62 -12.27 7.92 -13.69
C ILE A 62 -11.38 6.80 -13.15
N THR A 63 -10.10 7.08 -12.94
CA THR A 63 -9.16 6.19 -12.26
C THR A 63 -8.92 6.75 -10.86
N GLN A 64 -9.23 5.95 -9.86
CA GLN A 64 -9.09 6.34 -8.45
C GLN A 64 -7.65 6.18 -7.96
N PRO A 65 -7.26 6.85 -6.87
CA PRO A 65 -5.99 6.61 -6.18
C PRO A 65 -5.83 5.14 -5.77
N THR A 66 -4.59 4.68 -5.69
CA THR A 66 -4.23 3.34 -5.24
C THR A 66 -3.24 3.42 -4.08
N CYS A 67 -2.88 2.29 -3.47
CA CYS A 67 -1.86 2.28 -2.40
C CYS A 67 -0.54 2.96 -2.82
N ALA A 68 -0.17 2.86 -4.11
CA ALA A 68 1.07 3.43 -4.64
C ALA A 68 0.92 4.84 -5.23
N GLN A 69 -0.30 5.27 -5.51
CA GLN A 69 -0.58 6.53 -6.21
C GLN A 69 -1.63 7.33 -5.45
N SER A 70 -1.23 8.50 -4.95
CA SER A 70 -2.12 9.36 -4.14
C SER A 70 -3.08 10.23 -4.95
N THR A 71 -3.02 10.19 -6.29
CA THR A 71 -3.84 11.00 -7.18
C THR A 71 -4.60 10.12 -8.16
N GLY A 72 -5.76 10.60 -8.59
CA GLY A 72 -6.55 9.99 -9.64
C GLY A 72 -6.36 10.64 -11.00
N SER A 73 -7.12 10.16 -11.98
CA SER A 73 -7.22 10.75 -13.31
C SER A 73 -8.63 10.62 -13.87
N VAL A 74 -8.96 11.46 -14.87
CA VAL A 74 -10.23 11.41 -15.59
C VAL A 74 -10.00 11.56 -17.08
N GLN A 75 -10.73 10.80 -17.88
CA GLN A 75 -10.82 11.00 -19.30
C GLN A 75 -12.01 11.92 -19.62
N LEU A 76 -11.78 13.04 -20.30
CA LEU A 76 -12.79 13.96 -20.78
C LEU A 76 -12.92 13.82 -22.30
N SER A 77 -14.16 13.91 -22.78
CA SER A 77 -14.51 13.86 -24.21
C SER A 77 -15.50 14.99 -24.55
N GLY A 78 -15.93 15.06 -25.83
CA GLY A 78 -16.81 16.12 -26.30
C GLY A 78 -16.12 17.49 -26.40
N LEU A 79 -14.78 17.51 -26.45
CA LEU A 79 -14.01 18.75 -26.56
C LEU A 79 -14.04 19.27 -28.02
N PRO A 80 -13.78 20.58 -28.26
CA PRO A 80 -13.79 21.15 -29.59
C PRO A 80 -12.86 20.41 -30.58
N ALA A 81 -13.42 19.95 -31.71
CA ALA A 81 -12.69 19.16 -32.70
C ALA A 81 -11.67 20.00 -33.49
N THR A 82 -11.87 21.28 -33.57
CA THR A 82 -11.02 22.21 -34.37
C THR A 82 -10.44 23.31 -33.48
N GLY A 83 -9.21 23.66 -33.77
CA GLY A 83 -8.49 24.72 -33.04
C GLY A 83 -7.94 24.21 -31.69
N SER A 84 -7.29 25.13 -31.01
CA SER A 84 -6.85 24.93 -29.60
C SER A 84 -7.98 25.24 -28.64
N TRP A 85 -7.93 24.62 -27.48
CA TRP A 85 -8.85 24.91 -26.38
C TRP A 85 -8.09 24.86 -25.03
N THR A 86 -8.72 25.40 -24.01
CA THR A 86 -8.20 25.34 -22.63
C THR A 86 -9.28 24.72 -21.73
N LEU A 87 -8.96 23.63 -21.02
CA LEU A 87 -9.76 23.14 -19.92
C LEU A 87 -9.44 23.92 -18.66
N THR A 88 -10.48 24.26 -17.89
CA THR A 88 -10.34 24.87 -16.56
C THR A 88 -11.02 23.98 -15.53
N ARG A 89 -10.25 23.51 -14.53
CA ARG A 89 -10.76 22.73 -13.41
C ARG A 89 -11.29 23.63 -12.30
N SER A 90 -12.44 23.32 -11.76
CA SER A 90 -13.00 23.94 -10.55
C SER A 90 -13.26 22.87 -9.48
N PRO A 91 -12.92 23.10 -8.20
CA PRO A 91 -12.19 24.28 -7.68
C PRO A 91 -10.70 24.27 -8.06
N GLY A 92 -10.07 25.42 -7.84
CA GLY A 92 -8.62 25.59 -7.98
C GLY A 92 -8.17 26.27 -9.28
N ASN A 93 -9.07 26.46 -10.26
CA ASN A 93 -8.84 27.21 -11.50
C ASN A 93 -7.57 26.76 -12.29
N LEU A 94 -7.22 25.47 -12.18
CA LEU A 94 -6.11 24.92 -12.95
C LEU A 94 -6.48 24.89 -14.43
N THR A 95 -5.65 25.51 -15.26
CA THR A 95 -5.84 25.55 -16.72
C THR A 95 -4.94 24.55 -17.41
N ILE A 96 -5.49 23.83 -18.41
CA ILE A 96 -4.81 22.78 -19.18
C ILE A 96 -5.07 23.05 -20.65
N PRO A 97 -4.08 23.53 -21.41
CA PRO A 97 -4.22 23.74 -22.85
C PRO A 97 -4.24 22.41 -23.60
N GLY A 98 -4.91 22.37 -24.73
CA GLY A 98 -4.98 21.18 -25.56
C GLY A 98 -5.61 21.40 -26.93
N SER A 99 -5.77 20.26 -27.66
CA SER A 99 -6.44 20.17 -28.96
C SER A 99 -7.03 18.76 -29.10
N GLY A 100 -7.95 18.57 -30.07
CA GLY A 100 -8.63 17.31 -30.29
C GLY A 100 -9.83 17.10 -29.36
N THR A 101 -10.56 16.00 -29.59
CA THR A 101 -11.89 15.78 -28.99
C THR A 101 -11.88 15.08 -27.63
N THR A 102 -10.72 14.61 -27.18
CA THR A 102 -10.57 13.90 -25.90
C THR A 102 -9.30 14.33 -25.16
N ARG A 103 -9.32 14.25 -23.82
CA ARG A 103 -8.15 14.52 -22.98
C ARG A 103 -8.21 13.71 -21.70
N THR A 104 -7.10 13.05 -21.34
CA THR A 104 -6.91 12.52 -19.99
C THR A 104 -6.23 13.58 -19.13
N VAL A 105 -6.86 13.90 -18.01
CA VAL A 105 -6.29 14.77 -16.97
C VAL A 105 -5.82 13.88 -15.85
N SER A 106 -4.52 13.91 -15.54
CA SER A 106 -3.88 13.10 -14.50
C SER A 106 -3.46 13.96 -13.31
N ASN A 107 -3.01 13.32 -12.24
CA ASN A 107 -2.55 13.96 -11.00
C ASN A 107 -3.64 14.83 -10.34
N ILE A 108 -4.89 14.37 -10.37
CA ILE A 108 -5.99 15.04 -9.69
C ILE A 108 -5.97 14.60 -8.22
N PRO A 109 -5.84 15.54 -7.27
CA PRO A 109 -5.89 15.19 -5.85
C PRO A 109 -7.28 14.70 -5.43
N PRO A 110 -7.44 14.05 -4.28
CA PRO A 110 -8.75 13.72 -3.72
C PRO A 110 -9.65 14.95 -3.59
N GLY A 111 -10.94 14.78 -3.91
CA GLY A 111 -11.94 15.85 -3.89
C GLY A 111 -12.94 15.74 -5.03
N THR A 112 -13.87 16.70 -5.08
CA THR A 112 -14.90 16.81 -6.13
C THR A 112 -14.55 17.96 -7.06
N PHE A 113 -14.58 17.69 -8.38
CA PHE A 113 -14.16 18.63 -9.41
C PHE A 113 -15.14 18.67 -10.58
N THR A 114 -15.18 19.80 -11.27
CA THR A 114 -15.81 19.97 -12.58
C THR A 114 -14.82 20.62 -13.55
N PHE A 115 -15.10 20.50 -14.84
CA PHE A 115 -14.29 21.11 -15.90
C PHE A 115 -15.16 21.92 -16.85
N THR A 116 -14.66 23.06 -17.26
CA THR A 116 -15.16 23.83 -18.42
C THR A 116 -14.12 23.80 -19.51
N VAL A 117 -14.55 23.99 -20.78
CA VAL A 117 -13.64 24.14 -21.90
C VAL A 117 -13.86 25.52 -22.56
N THR A 118 -12.77 26.23 -22.76
CA THR A 118 -12.75 27.51 -23.53
C THR A 118 -12.16 27.22 -24.90
N ASN A 119 -12.88 27.56 -25.97
CA ASN A 119 -12.40 27.38 -27.35
C ASN A 119 -11.45 28.50 -27.79
N ALA A 120 -10.89 28.40 -28.99
CA ALA A 120 -9.96 29.40 -29.55
C ALA A 120 -10.58 30.80 -29.72
N ALA A 121 -11.92 30.92 -29.81
CA ALA A 121 -12.64 32.18 -29.90
C ALA A 121 -12.95 32.82 -28.53
N GLY A 122 -12.52 32.17 -27.42
CA GLY A 122 -12.76 32.66 -26.05
C GLY A 122 -14.14 32.29 -25.47
N CYS A 123 -14.94 31.49 -26.16
CA CYS A 123 -16.25 31.06 -25.65
C CYS A 123 -16.08 29.90 -24.66
N VAL A 124 -16.70 30.02 -23.47
CA VAL A 124 -16.60 29.06 -22.36
C VAL A 124 -17.86 28.18 -22.36
N SER A 125 -17.66 26.84 -22.22
CA SER A 125 -18.73 25.86 -22.07
C SER A 125 -19.42 25.93 -20.72
N PRO A 126 -20.59 25.29 -20.55
CA PRO A 126 -21.09 24.87 -19.25
C PRO A 126 -20.08 23.92 -18.56
N ALA A 127 -20.22 23.75 -17.24
CA ALA A 127 -19.41 22.78 -16.50
C ALA A 127 -19.77 21.33 -16.86
N SER A 128 -18.80 20.45 -16.77
CA SER A 128 -19.01 18.98 -16.82
C SER A 128 -19.83 18.50 -15.62
N ASP A 129 -20.24 17.24 -15.64
CA ASP A 129 -20.68 16.51 -14.45
C ASP A 129 -19.54 16.49 -13.41
N GLU A 130 -19.94 16.24 -12.15
CA GLU A 130 -19.01 16.12 -11.03
C GLU A 130 -18.12 14.89 -11.15
N ILE A 131 -16.84 15.08 -10.84
CA ILE A 131 -15.80 14.06 -10.82
C ILE A 131 -15.32 13.94 -9.39
N VAL A 132 -15.61 12.79 -8.76
CA VAL A 132 -15.16 12.50 -7.39
C VAL A 132 -13.88 11.66 -7.46
N ILE A 133 -12.79 12.20 -6.92
CA ILE A 133 -11.55 11.47 -6.68
C ILE A 133 -11.50 11.15 -5.19
N GLU A 134 -11.47 9.87 -4.86
CA GLU A 134 -11.47 9.37 -3.49
C GLU A 134 -10.13 9.61 -2.79
N GLN A 135 -10.11 9.45 -1.47
CA GLN A 135 -8.86 9.48 -0.70
C GLN A 135 -7.99 8.27 -1.08
N GLN A 136 -6.67 8.45 -1.01
CA GLN A 136 -5.75 7.33 -1.15
C GLN A 136 -6.06 6.27 -0.08
N PRO A 137 -6.14 4.98 -0.45
CA PRO A 137 -6.27 3.90 0.52
C PRO A 137 -5.15 3.93 1.56
N ASN A 138 -5.48 3.66 2.82
CA ASN A 138 -4.51 3.70 3.92
C ASN A 138 -3.54 2.53 3.82
N ILE A 139 -2.23 2.83 3.78
CA ILE A 139 -1.18 1.82 3.80
C ILE A 139 -0.91 1.45 5.25
N PRO A 140 -1.05 0.17 5.65
CA PRO A 140 -0.73 -0.25 7.01
C PRO A 140 0.75 -0.03 7.33
N VAL A 141 1.06 0.22 8.59
CA VAL A 141 2.43 0.20 9.08
C VAL A 141 2.94 -1.24 9.19
N ALA A 142 4.27 -1.41 9.21
CA ALA A 142 4.86 -2.73 9.39
C ALA A 142 4.41 -3.37 10.71
N PRO A 143 4.10 -4.69 10.74
CA PRO A 143 3.83 -5.40 11.98
C PRO A 143 5.00 -5.28 12.97
N VAL A 144 4.70 -5.15 14.24
CA VAL A 144 5.69 -5.12 15.31
C VAL A 144 5.86 -6.53 15.87
N ILE A 145 7.11 -6.97 16.04
CA ILE A 145 7.42 -8.23 16.68
C ILE A 145 7.26 -8.04 18.20
N GLY A 146 6.27 -8.70 18.77
CA GLY A 146 6.02 -8.76 20.21
C GLY A 146 6.77 -9.92 20.87
N ASN A 147 6.08 -10.70 21.72
CA ASN A 147 6.69 -11.81 22.43
C ASN A 147 7.07 -12.96 21.50
N ILE A 148 8.27 -13.51 21.70
CA ILE A 148 8.75 -14.71 21.01
C ILE A 148 8.91 -15.83 22.02
N THR A 149 8.30 -16.98 21.75
CA THR A 149 8.54 -18.22 22.50
C THR A 149 9.41 -19.14 21.66
N HIS A 150 10.52 -19.59 22.23
CA HIS A 150 11.46 -20.48 21.55
C HIS A 150 11.11 -21.96 21.75
N PRO A 151 11.62 -22.87 20.90
CA PRO A 151 11.55 -24.32 21.11
C PRO A 151 12.06 -24.71 22.49
N THR A 152 11.46 -25.77 23.04
CA THR A 152 11.87 -26.38 24.32
C THR A 152 12.40 -27.79 24.06
N CYS A 153 12.82 -28.51 25.10
CA CYS A 153 13.26 -29.91 24.97
C CYS A 153 12.19 -30.80 24.31
N GLU A 154 10.91 -30.52 24.58
CA GLU A 154 9.78 -31.34 24.15
C GLU A 154 9.11 -30.80 22.88
N LEU A 155 9.19 -29.49 22.65
CA LEU A 155 8.54 -28.82 21.53
C LEU A 155 9.57 -28.24 20.56
N ALA A 156 9.59 -28.76 19.33
CA ALA A 156 10.56 -28.38 18.30
C ALA A 156 10.28 -27.03 17.62
N THR A 157 9.15 -26.39 17.92
CA THR A 157 8.71 -25.15 17.26
C THR A 157 8.51 -24.03 18.26
N GLY A 158 8.66 -22.81 17.79
CA GLY A 158 8.39 -21.60 18.56
C GLY A 158 7.11 -20.88 18.11
N THR A 159 6.83 -19.76 18.78
CA THR A 159 5.72 -18.85 18.43
C THR A 159 6.21 -17.41 18.39
N VAL A 160 5.51 -16.57 17.61
CA VAL A 160 5.72 -15.12 17.54
C VAL A 160 4.37 -14.44 17.71
N VAL A 161 4.29 -13.47 18.60
CA VAL A 161 3.17 -12.53 18.67
C VAL A 161 3.49 -11.34 17.79
N LEU A 162 2.57 -10.99 16.92
CA LEU A 162 2.63 -9.79 16.08
C LEU A 162 1.62 -8.79 16.62
N GLU A 163 2.04 -7.55 16.69
CA GLU A 163 1.27 -6.42 17.18
C GLU A 163 1.16 -5.34 16.09
N ASN A 164 0.31 -4.35 16.33
CA ASN A 164 0.11 -3.22 15.43
C ASN A 164 -0.44 -3.62 14.06
N LEU A 165 -1.31 -4.63 14.03
CA LEU A 165 -2.07 -5.03 12.86
C LEU A 165 -3.27 -4.08 12.67
N PRO A 166 -3.87 -3.98 11.46
CA PRO A 166 -5.05 -3.15 11.22
C PRO A 166 -6.21 -3.53 12.12
N GLU A 167 -6.73 -2.57 12.89
CA GLU A 167 -7.84 -2.83 13.83
C GLU A 167 -9.19 -2.98 13.12
N ASN A 168 -9.34 -2.30 11.98
CA ASN A 168 -10.59 -2.28 11.24
C ASN A 168 -10.55 -3.20 10.01
N GLY A 169 -11.54 -4.08 9.92
CA GLY A 169 -11.68 -5.01 8.81
C GLY A 169 -10.81 -6.26 8.92
N GLU A 170 -10.87 -7.07 7.89
CA GLU A 170 -10.00 -8.23 7.75
C GLU A 170 -8.64 -7.82 7.22
N TRP A 171 -7.63 -8.56 7.64
CA TRP A 171 -6.27 -8.43 7.11
C TRP A 171 -5.72 -9.80 6.70
N VAL A 172 -4.76 -9.75 5.79
CA VAL A 172 -3.96 -10.91 5.35
C VAL A 172 -2.52 -10.69 5.78
N LEU A 173 -2.02 -11.52 6.69
CA LEU A 173 -0.63 -11.53 7.09
C LEU A 173 0.17 -12.42 6.14
N ILE A 174 1.34 -11.96 5.71
CA ILE A 174 2.27 -12.68 4.83
C ILE A 174 3.54 -12.94 5.61
N ARG A 175 3.95 -14.21 5.72
CA ARG A 175 5.20 -14.63 6.39
C ARG A 175 6.32 -14.85 5.38
N TYR A 176 7.49 -14.34 5.67
CA TYR A 176 8.73 -14.59 4.92
C TYR A 176 9.76 -15.30 5.83
N PRO A 177 10.58 -16.23 5.24
CA PRO A 177 10.47 -16.79 3.91
C PRO A 177 9.25 -17.71 3.76
N GLY A 178 8.92 -18.04 2.52
CA GLY A 178 7.90 -19.05 2.18
C GLY A 178 6.55 -18.50 1.73
N GLY A 179 6.25 -17.20 1.92
CA GLY A 179 5.01 -16.57 1.42
C GLY A 179 3.70 -17.14 2.00
N SER A 180 3.76 -17.87 3.13
CA SER A 180 2.54 -18.38 3.79
C SER A 180 1.67 -17.24 4.28
N THR A 181 0.36 -17.37 4.14
CA THR A 181 -0.61 -16.36 4.54
C THR A 181 -1.48 -16.82 5.69
N LEU A 182 -1.91 -15.88 6.52
CA LEU A 182 -2.90 -16.04 7.57
C LEU A 182 -3.88 -14.87 7.50
N THR A 183 -5.18 -15.15 7.49
CA THR A 183 -6.24 -14.13 7.57
C THR A 183 -6.68 -13.94 9.01
N GLY A 184 -7.09 -12.72 9.35
CA GLY A 184 -7.58 -12.42 10.68
C GLY A 184 -8.14 -11.02 10.81
N THR A 185 -8.50 -10.66 12.04
CA THR A 185 -9.02 -9.35 12.45
C THR A 185 -8.38 -8.91 13.77
N GLY A 186 -8.45 -7.62 14.08
CA GLY A 186 -7.92 -7.05 15.31
C GLY A 186 -6.42 -6.73 15.23
N SER A 187 -5.91 -6.08 16.29
CA SER A 187 -4.59 -5.43 16.31
C SER A 187 -3.40 -6.36 16.58
N SER A 188 -3.64 -7.66 16.84
CA SER A 188 -2.57 -8.63 17.12
C SER A 188 -2.88 -10.02 16.59
N ALA A 189 -1.83 -10.81 16.34
CA ALA A 189 -1.93 -12.22 15.94
C ALA A 189 -0.79 -13.05 16.54
N THR A 190 -1.06 -14.31 16.85
CA THR A 190 -0.03 -15.27 17.28
C THR A 190 0.24 -16.27 16.15
N ILE A 191 1.47 -16.33 15.72
CA ILE A 191 1.93 -17.29 14.72
C ILE A 191 2.62 -18.44 15.45
N SER A 192 2.04 -19.62 15.38
CA SER A 192 2.52 -20.82 16.07
C SER A 192 3.22 -21.79 15.11
N SER A 193 3.84 -22.82 15.71
CA SER A 193 4.48 -23.92 14.97
C SER A 193 5.58 -23.46 14.01
N LEU A 194 6.32 -22.42 14.40
CA LEU A 194 7.46 -21.94 13.62
C LEU A 194 8.70 -22.80 13.89
N PRO A 195 9.26 -23.45 12.88
CA PRO A 195 10.57 -24.10 13.00
C PRO A 195 11.67 -23.07 13.35
N PRO A 196 12.83 -23.53 13.84
CA PRO A 196 14.00 -22.66 13.98
C PRO A 196 14.33 -21.91 12.69
N GLY A 197 14.55 -20.59 12.79
CA GLY A 197 14.80 -19.75 11.61
C GLY A 197 14.58 -18.26 11.88
N VAL A 198 14.73 -17.47 10.84
CA VAL A 198 14.50 -16.03 10.86
C VAL A 198 13.29 -15.72 9.99
N TYR A 199 12.35 -14.98 10.53
CA TYR A 199 11.08 -14.64 9.88
C TYR A 199 10.84 -13.14 9.88
N ASN A 200 10.17 -12.66 8.84
CA ASN A 200 9.58 -11.32 8.79
C ASN A 200 8.14 -11.42 8.30
N PHE A 201 7.38 -10.37 8.53
CA PHE A 201 5.96 -10.36 8.26
C PHE A 201 5.55 -9.05 7.60
N ALA A 202 4.61 -9.13 6.66
CA ALA A 202 3.89 -7.97 6.14
C ALA A 202 2.40 -8.20 6.30
N VAL A 203 1.62 -7.14 6.38
CA VAL A 203 0.16 -7.22 6.50
C VAL A 203 -0.50 -6.45 5.36
N THR A 204 -1.50 -7.06 4.73
CA THR A 204 -2.37 -6.44 3.74
C THR A 204 -3.72 -6.17 4.40
N ASN A 205 -4.22 -4.93 4.33
CA ASN A 205 -5.51 -4.55 4.91
C ASN A 205 -6.68 -4.86 3.96
N ALA A 206 -7.91 -4.54 4.38
CA ALA A 206 -9.13 -4.73 3.59
C ALA A 206 -9.14 -3.92 2.27
N GLU A 207 -8.40 -2.81 2.22
CA GLU A 207 -8.26 -1.96 1.04
C GLU A 207 -7.17 -2.48 0.06
N GLN A 208 -6.64 -3.69 0.29
CA GLN A 208 -5.59 -4.35 -0.51
C GLN A 208 -4.24 -3.61 -0.50
N CYS A 209 -3.99 -2.77 0.50
CA CYS A 209 -2.69 -2.14 0.70
C CYS A 209 -1.82 -2.98 1.62
N THR A 210 -0.60 -3.27 1.17
CA THR A 210 0.37 -4.07 1.92
C THR A 210 1.40 -3.17 2.60
N SER A 211 1.67 -3.48 3.87
CA SER A 211 2.67 -2.77 4.69
C SER A 211 4.11 -3.05 4.23
N PRO A 212 5.08 -2.24 4.67
CA PRO A 212 6.48 -2.69 4.72
C PRO A 212 6.61 -3.95 5.57
N VAL A 213 7.72 -4.70 5.38
CA VAL A 213 8.01 -5.89 6.20
C VAL A 213 8.43 -5.50 7.62
N SER A 214 8.09 -6.35 8.59
CA SER A 214 8.51 -6.22 9.99
C SER A 214 10.02 -6.35 10.17
N GLY A 215 10.53 -6.06 11.36
CA GLY A 215 11.83 -6.53 11.81
C GLY A 215 11.92 -8.06 11.83
N ASN A 216 13.12 -8.59 12.09
CA ASN A 216 13.36 -10.03 12.16
C ASN A 216 12.82 -10.62 13.47
N ALA A 217 12.08 -11.73 13.36
CA ALA A 217 11.75 -12.62 14.45
C ALA A 217 12.64 -13.85 14.36
N VAL A 218 13.50 -14.07 15.34
CA VAL A 218 14.43 -15.20 15.37
C VAL A 218 13.88 -16.30 16.26
N ILE A 219 13.60 -17.48 15.71
CA ILE A 219 13.29 -18.70 16.46
C ILE A 219 14.56 -19.51 16.59
N ASN A 220 15.01 -19.69 17.83
CA ASN A 220 16.23 -20.44 18.13
C ASN A 220 16.11 -21.93 17.78
N ALA A 221 17.24 -22.60 17.63
CA ALA A 221 17.26 -24.06 17.50
C ALA A 221 16.68 -24.72 18.74
N GLN A 222 16.05 -25.90 18.56
CA GLN A 222 15.61 -26.73 19.68
C GLN A 222 16.81 -27.15 20.53
N PRO A 223 16.75 -27.01 21.86
CA PRO A 223 17.79 -27.53 22.73
C PRO A 223 17.99 -29.03 22.54
N PRO A 224 19.24 -29.52 22.45
CA PRO A 224 19.49 -30.94 22.31
C PRO A 224 19.14 -31.70 23.59
N ILE A 225 18.44 -32.81 23.46
CA ILE A 225 18.20 -33.74 24.57
C ILE A 225 19.47 -34.61 24.73
N PRO A 226 20.08 -34.67 25.91
CA PRO A 226 21.26 -35.48 26.11
C PRO A 226 20.92 -36.99 26.08
N ASN A 227 21.85 -37.80 25.65
CA ASN A 227 21.73 -39.26 25.78
C ASN A 227 21.83 -39.65 27.26
N ALA A 228 21.23 -40.81 27.60
CA ALA A 228 21.40 -41.38 28.94
C ALA A 228 22.88 -41.66 29.23
N PRO A 229 23.34 -41.47 30.49
CA PRO A 229 24.69 -41.78 30.87
C PRO A 229 25.02 -43.26 30.63
N VAL A 230 26.21 -43.52 30.10
CA VAL A 230 26.70 -44.86 29.86
C VAL A 230 27.41 -45.36 31.13
N VAL A 231 26.92 -46.50 31.65
CA VAL A 231 27.50 -47.18 32.80
C VAL A 231 28.80 -47.86 32.39
N GLY A 232 29.91 -47.47 33.02
CA GLY A 232 31.23 -48.04 32.82
C GLY A 232 31.61 -49.00 33.97
N THR A 233 32.85 -48.86 34.47
CA THR A 233 33.39 -49.74 35.51
C THR A 233 32.62 -49.57 36.81
N ILE A 234 32.18 -50.71 37.40
CA ILE A 234 31.57 -50.80 38.71
C ILE A 234 32.61 -51.36 39.68
N THR A 235 32.80 -50.66 40.81
CA THR A 235 33.61 -51.13 41.93
C THR A 235 32.67 -51.55 43.06
N HIS A 236 32.70 -52.81 43.42
CA HIS A 236 31.84 -53.37 44.46
C HIS A 236 32.40 -53.08 45.88
N PRO A 237 31.54 -53.06 46.86
CA PRO A 237 31.96 -53.01 48.26
C PRO A 237 32.94 -54.16 48.62
N THR A 238 33.86 -53.90 49.56
CA THR A 238 34.83 -54.88 50.11
C THR A 238 34.62 -55.01 51.60
N PHE A 239 35.36 -55.96 52.23
CA PHE A 239 35.32 -56.06 53.68
C PHE A 239 35.71 -54.78 54.44
N GLN A 240 36.54 -53.94 53.84
CA GLN A 240 37.03 -52.68 54.40
C GLN A 240 36.24 -51.50 54.03
N VAL A 241 35.52 -51.55 52.91
CA VAL A 241 34.73 -50.41 52.34
C VAL A 241 33.32 -50.89 52.05
N ALA A 242 32.34 -50.42 52.81
CA ALA A 242 30.96 -50.89 52.77
C ALA A 242 30.17 -50.33 51.53
N THR A 243 30.77 -49.46 50.72
CA THR A 243 30.12 -48.82 49.58
C THR A 243 30.87 -49.06 48.30
N GLY A 244 30.14 -49.11 47.20
CA GLY A 244 30.68 -49.22 45.85
C GLY A 244 30.75 -47.88 45.12
N SER A 245 31.24 -47.94 43.88
CA SER A 245 31.24 -46.80 42.95
C SER A 245 30.99 -47.24 41.53
N VAL A 246 30.56 -46.29 40.70
CA VAL A 246 30.36 -46.51 39.26
C VAL A 246 30.94 -45.34 38.48
N VAL A 247 31.60 -45.66 37.37
CA VAL A 247 32.03 -44.63 36.40
C VAL A 247 30.91 -44.45 35.38
N LEU A 248 30.43 -43.22 35.23
CA LEU A 248 29.49 -42.85 34.19
C LEU A 248 30.22 -42.04 33.13
N SER A 249 29.91 -42.31 31.85
CA SER A 249 30.46 -41.61 30.69
C SER A 249 29.34 -41.16 29.75
N GLY A 250 29.68 -40.44 28.66
CA GLY A 250 28.70 -39.89 27.75
C GLY A 250 27.92 -38.69 28.31
N LEU A 251 28.46 -38.01 29.35
CA LEU A 251 27.84 -36.85 29.93
C LEU A 251 27.96 -35.61 29.00
N PRO A 252 26.99 -34.67 29.03
CA PRO A 252 26.97 -33.52 28.14
C PRO A 252 28.23 -32.65 28.24
N SER A 253 28.83 -32.34 27.10
CA SER A 253 29.97 -31.40 26.98
C SER A 253 29.91 -30.72 25.62
N PRO A 254 30.22 -29.40 25.52
CA PRO A 254 30.59 -28.51 26.62
C PRO A 254 29.38 -28.10 27.46
N GLY A 255 29.64 -27.63 28.67
CA GLY A 255 28.67 -27.09 29.59
C GLY A 255 28.58 -27.85 30.92
N SER A 256 27.77 -27.31 31.81
CA SER A 256 27.46 -27.97 33.09
C SER A 256 26.28 -28.93 32.90
N TRP A 257 26.25 -29.94 33.76
CA TRP A 257 25.15 -30.87 33.81
C TRP A 257 24.78 -31.17 35.26
N THR A 258 23.55 -31.65 35.46
CA THR A 258 23.06 -32.22 36.71
C THR A 258 22.78 -33.69 36.50
N LEU A 259 23.48 -34.57 37.22
CA LEU A 259 23.23 -35.98 37.25
C LEU A 259 22.16 -36.29 38.28
N ILE A 260 21.19 -37.12 37.93
CA ILE A 260 20.09 -37.57 38.80
C ILE A 260 20.26 -39.09 38.99
N ARG A 261 20.27 -39.55 40.24
CA ARG A 261 20.36 -40.95 40.63
C ARG A 261 19.01 -41.45 41.14
N TYR A 262 18.58 -42.58 40.66
CA TYR A 262 17.38 -43.26 41.15
C TYR A 262 17.73 -44.53 41.89
N PRO A 263 16.93 -44.95 42.90
CA PRO A 263 15.58 -44.45 43.23
C PRO A 263 15.51 -43.22 44.17
N ASP A 264 16.63 -42.80 44.78
CA ASP A 264 16.67 -41.79 45.83
C ASP A 264 16.64 -40.34 45.34
N GLN A 265 16.61 -40.12 44.03
CA GLN A 265 16.60 -38.79 43.35
C GLN A 265 17.76 -37.88 43.75
N PHE A 266 18.86 -38.47 44.23
CA PHE A 266 20.06 -37.71 44.59
C PHE A 266 20.62 -37.00 43.37
N THR A 267 20.87 -35.71 43.50
CA THR A 267 21.41 -34.88 42.38
C THR A 267 22.85 -34.45 42.65
N SER A 268 23.66 -34.44 41.61
CA SER A 268 25.01 -33.85 41.66
C SER A 268 25.35 -33.10 40.35
N GLN A 269 25.98 -31.96 40.51
CA GLN A 269 26.39 -31.13 39.38
C GLN A 269 27.83 -31.39 38.99
N GLY A 270 28.13 -31.19 37.73
CA GLY A 270 29.47 -31.34 37.20
C GLY A 270 29.66 -30.78 35.80
N THR A 271 30.87 -30.96 35.28
CA THR A 271 31.29 -30.63 33.93
C THR A 271 32.12 -31.77 33.36
N GLY A 272 32.32 -31.78 32.03
CA GLY A 272 33.09 -32.83 31.34
C GLY A 272 32.24 -34.06 31.01
N THR A 273 32.87 -35.08 30.35
CA THR A 273 32.18 -36.20 29.70
C THR A 273 32.05 -37.45 30.58
N ALA A 274 32.65 -37.47 31.76
CA ALA A 274 32.62 -38.62 32.67
C ALA A 274 32.58 -38.20 34.14
N ARG A 275 32.02 -39.05 34.98
CA ARG A 275 31.94 -38.87 36.45
C ARG A 275 31.99 -40.17 37.16
N THR A 276 32.77 -40.27 38.25
CA THR A 276 32.67 -41.37 39.20
C THR A 276 31.66 -41.00 40.30
N VAL A 277 30.65 -41.86 40.48
CA VAL A 277 29.68 -41.77 41.57
C VAL A 277 30.10 -42.77 42.63
N SER A 278 30.48 -42.28 43.80
CA SER A 278 30.96 -43.13 44.92
C SER A 278 29.94 -43.13 46.08
N GLY A 279 30.18 -43.98 47.06
CA GLY A 279 29.33 -44.08 48.26
C GLY A 279 28.01 -44.80 48.01
N LEU A 280 27.96 -45.68 46.99
CA LEU A 280 26.76 -46.46 46.65
C LEU A 280 26.63 -47.66 47.60
N LEU A 281 25.51 -47.72 48.31
CA LEU A 281 25.12 -48.87 49.10
C LEU A 281 24.74 -50.02 48.18
N PRO A 282 24.76 -51.29 48.66
CA PRO A 282 24.23 -52.38 47.83
C PRO A 282 22.80 -52.14 47.35
N GLY A 283 22.60 -52.23 46.03
CA GLY A 283 21.30 -51.91 45.38
C GLY A 283 21.43 -51.74 43.88
N THR A 284 20.30 -51.50 43.23
CA THR A 284 20.20 -51.20 41.81
C THR A 284 19.95 -49.73 41.60
N TYR A 285 20.75 -49.11 40.74
CA TYR A 285 20.66 -47.70 40.46
C TYR A 285 20.51 -47.45 38.96
N THR A 286 19.74 -46.38 38.61
CA THR A 286 19.70 -45.82 37.26
C THR A 286 20.04 -44.34 37.32
N PHE A 287 20.50 -43.82 36.19
CA PHE A 287 20.99 -42.46 36.12
C PHE A 287 20.38 -41.70 34.93
N ALA A 288 19.97 -40.47 35.14
CA ALA A 288 19.63 -39.51 34.11
C ALA A 288 20.53 -38.29 34.22
N VAL A 289 20.69 -37.57 33.15
CA VAL A 289 21.47 -36.33 33.14
C VAL A 289 20.67 -35.19 32.53
N THR A 290 20.67 -34.04 33.20
CA THR A 290 20.08 -32.80 32.70
C THR A 290 21.21 -31.88 32.21
N ASN A 291 21.14 -31.40 30.99
CA ASN A 291 22.15 -30.49 30.44
C ASN A 291 21.92 -29.04 30.86
N SER A 292 22.78 -28.13 30.45
CA SER A 292 22.70 -26.69 30.75
C SER A 292 21.47 -25.99 30.17
N TYR A 293 20.78 -26.60 29.22
CA TYR A 293 19.52 -26.09 28.67
C TYR A 293 18.28 -26.59 29.44
N GLY A 294 18.45 -27.42 30.46
CA GLY A 294 17.36 -28.01 31.23
C GLY A 294 16.75 -29.28 30.63
N CYS A 295 17.33 -29.80 29.54
CA CYS A 295 16.84 -31.04 28.93
C CYS A 295 17.42 -32.27 29.64
N THR A 296 16.55 -33.22 30.01
CA THR A 296 16.91 -34.44 30.73
C THR A 296 16.87 -35.65 29.78
N SER A 297 17.83 -36.58 29.95
CA SER A 297 17.96 -37.83 29.15
C SER A 297 16.88 -38.87 29.48
#